data_4646dbf729d5ba74b5da0b6938c1cda8
#
_entry.id   4646dbf729d5ba74b5da0b6938c1cda8
#
_cell.length_a   1.000
_cell.length_b   1.000
_cell.length_c   1.000
_cell.angle_alpha   90.00
_cell.angle_beta   90.00
_cell.angle_gamma   90.00
#
_symmetry.space_group_name_H-M   'P 1'
#
loop_
_entity.id
_entity.type
_entity.pdbx_description
1 polymer ?
#
loop_
_entity_poly.entity_id
_entity_poly.type
_entity_poly.pdbx_seq_one_letter_code
_entity_poly.pdbx_strand_id
1 'polypeptide(L)'
;MHIVIIDNYDSFTYNLAHLVKSLGVQVTVLRNDRFALEELEAFDKILLSPGPGIPSEAGLLLDVIRTYAGRKPMLGVCLGHQAIGEMFGARLETLSDVFHGVATEGNQSGVDPIFQGLPERIVMGRYHSWVVSRDGLPDCLEITAESDAGQIMALRHREFDIHGIQFHPESVLTPDGAAILRNWLNLTK
;
A
#
# COMPACT_ATOMS: atom_id res chain seq x y z
N MET A 1 -19.50 -0.94 -5.53
CA MET A 1 -18.12 -1.42 -5.33
C MET A 1 -17.96 -1.89 -3.89
N HIS A 2 -17.37 -3.03 -3.71
CA HIS A 2 -17.13 -3.63 -2.40
C HIS A 2 -15.65 -3.98 -2.26
N ILE A 3 -14.96 -3.35 -1.31
CA ILE A 3 -13.53 -3.49 -1.08
C ILE A 3 -13.30 -4.39 0.12
N VAL A 4 -12.33 -5.29 0.04
CA VAL A 4 -11.84 -6.01 1.20
C VAL A 4 -10.53 -5.37 1.67
N ILE A 5 -10.40 -5.17 2.98
CA ILE A 5 -9.15 -4.80 3.62
C ILE A 5 -8.62 -6.02 4.34
N ILE A 6 -7.42 -6.44 3.98
CA ILE A 6 -6.71 -7.48 4.71
C ILE A 6 -6.03 -6.82 5.90
N ASP A 7 -6.53 -7.11 7.09
CA ASP A 7 -6.04 -6.55 8.34
C ASP A 7 -4.83 -7.34 8.83
N ASN A 8 -3.68 -6.71 8.82
CA ASN A 8 -2.42 -7.27 9.30
C ASN A 8 -2.22 -7.04 10.81
N TYR A 9 -3.32 -7.03 11.58
CA TYR A 9 -3.29 -6.82 13.03
C TYR A 9 -2.69 -5.46 13.39
N ASP A 10 -3.10 -4.44 12.67
CA ASP A 10 -2.63 -3.08 12.83
C ASP A 10 -3.68 -2.20 13.50
N SER A 11 -3.22 -1.32 14.40
CA SER A 11 -4.11 -0.39 15.10
C SER A 11 -4.74 0.66 14.16
N PHE A 12 -4.13 0.92 13.00
CA PHE A 12 -4.63 1.90 12.03
C PHE A 12 -5.59 1.31 10.98
N THR A 13 -5.84 -0.01 11.01
CA THR A 13 -6.70 -0.65 10.01
C THR A 13 -8.11 -0.05 9.99
N TYR A 14 -8.70 0.21 11.15
CA TYR A 14 -10.04 0.79 11.21
C TYR A 14 -10.08 2.25 10.77
N ASN A 15 -9.01 3.01 10.99
CA ASN A 15 -8.90 4.36 10.45
C ASN A 15 -8.87 4.33 8.92
N LEU A 16 -8.14 3.38 8.37
CA LEU A 16 -8.08 3.16 6.92
C LEU A 16 -9.46 2.74 6.39
N ALA A 17 -10.12 1.78 7.05
CA ALA A 17 -11.48 1.35 6.69
C ALA A 17 -12.47 2.52 6.73
N HIS A 18 -12.38 3.35 7.76
CA HIS A 18 -13.23 4.52 7.93
C HIS A 18 -13.05 5.53 6.79
N LEU A 19 -11.81 5.79 6.43
CA LEU A 19 -11.49 6.68 5.32
C LEU A 19 -12.06 6.15 4.00
N VAL A 20 -11.86 4.87 3.71
CA VAL A 20 -12.40 4.26 2.49
C VAL A 20 -13.92 4.30 2.45
N LYS A 21 -14.59 3.98 3.57
CA LYS A 21 -16.05 4.07 3.67
C LYS A 21 -16.55 5.49 3.43
N SER A 22 -15.83 6.50 3.91
CA SER A 22 -16.21 7.91 3.71
C SER A 22 -16.17 8.33 2.25
N LEU A 23 -15.49 7.56 1.39
CA LEU A 23 -15.43 7.78 -0.05
C LEU A 23 -16.58 7.09 -0.80
N GLY A 24 -17.54 6.48 -0.09
CA GLY A 24 -18.78 6.00 -0.67
C GLY A 24 -18.78 4.54 -1.11
N VAL A 25 -17.83 3.72 -0.66
CA VAL A 25 -17.74 2.30 -1.02
C VAL A 25 -18.01 1.41 0.19
N GLN A 26 -18.48 0.19 -0.07
CA GLN A 26 -18.63 -0.83 0.97
C GLN A 26 -17.26 -1.43 1.30
N VAL A 27 -17.02 -1.68 2.58
CA VAL A 27 -15.76 -2.22 3.08
C VAL A 27 -16.03 -3.40 4.00
N THR A 28 -15.32 -4.49 3.77
CA THR A 28 -15.22 -5.63 4.69
C THR A 28 -13.78 -5.75 5.16
N VAL A 29 -13.57 -5.93 6.45
CA VAL A 29 -12.23 -6.12 7.04
C VAL A 29 -12.08 -7.57 7.42
N LEU A 30 -11.06 -8.23 6.91
CA LEU A 30 -10.72 -9.62 7.22
C LEU A 30 -9.30 -9.68 7.78
N ARG A 31 -9.12 -10.28 8.95
CA ARG A 31 -7.79 -10.50 9.51
C ARG A 31 -7.00 -11.46 8.63
N ASN A 32 -5.70 -11.23 8.49
CA ASN A 32 -4.83 -11.91 7.52
C ASN A 32 -4.72 -13.43 7.68
N ASP A 33 -5.22 -13.99 8.78
CA ASP A 33 -5.21 -15.43 9.08
C ASP A 33 -6.60 -16.00 9.35
N ARG A 34 -7.68 -15.26 9.02
CA ARG A 34 -9.06 -15.62 9.38
C ARG A 34 -10.01 -15.65 8.18
N PHE A 35 -9.53 -16.13 7.04
CA PHE A 35 -10.37 -16.32 5.85
C PHE A 35 -9.76 -17.41 4.97
N ALA A 36 -10.56 -17.92 4.03
CA ALA A 36 -10.06 -18.74 2.93
C ALA A 36 -9.79 -17.83 1.73
N LEU A 37 -8.73 -18.11 0.95
CA LEU A 37 -8.34 -17.26 -0.19
C LEU A 37 -9.50 -17.07 -1.18
N GLU A 38 -10.33 -18.09 -1.39
CA GLU A 38 -11.48 -18.07 -2.29
C GLU A 38 -12.53 -17.04 -1.88
N GLU A 39 -12.62 -16.69 -0.61
CA GLU A 39 -13.57 -15.69 -0.13
C GLU A 39 -13.31 -14.32 -0.77
N LEU A 40 -12.08 -14.05 -1.18
CA LEU A 40 -11.73 -12.77 -1.78
C LEU A 40 -12.29 -12.58 -3.19
N GLU A 41 -12.78 -13.65 -3.82
CA GLU A 41 -13.45 -13.55 -5.12
C GLU A 41 -14.69 -12.63 -5.10
N ALA A 42 -15.34 -12.51 -3.93
CA ALA A 42 -16.53 -11.69 -3.77
C ALA A 42 -16.28 -10.18 -3.82
N PHE A 43 -15.03 -9.74 -3.77
CA PHE A 43 -14.68 -8.34 -3.66
C PHE A 43 -14.13 -7.77 -4.98
N ASP A 44 -14.36 -6.49 -5.20
CA ASP A 44 -13.91 -5.80 -6.42
C ASP A 44 -12.43 -5.43 -6.37
N LYS A 45 -11.94 -5.02 -5.20
CA LYS A 45 -10.55 -4.60 -5.01
C LYS A 45 -10.05 -5.05 -3.64
N ILE A 46 -8.74 -5.19 -3.52
CA ILE A 46 -8.06 -5.63 -2.30
C ILE A 46 -7.14 -4.52 -1.79
N LEU A 47 -7.31 -4.15 -0.53
CA LEU A 47 -6.44 -3.19 0.15
C LEU A 47 -5.67 -3.93 1.25
N LEU A 48 -4.37 -3.87 1.19
CA LEU A 48 -3.49 -4.56 2.14
C LEU A 48 -3.04 -3.55 3.20
N SER A 49 -3.43 -3.77 4.45
CA SER A 49 -3.24 -2.80 5.54
C SER A 49 -1.79 -2.70 5.99
N PRO A 50 -1.44 -1.63 6.70
CA PRO A 50 -0.25 -1.63 7.56
C PRO A 50 -0.26 -2.81 8.53
N GLY A 51 0.87 -3.06 9.16
CA GLY A 51 0.98 -4.08 10.20
C GLY A 51 2.38 -4.14 10.79
N PRO A 52 2.53 -4.87 11.92
CA PRO A 52 3.83 -5.05 12.56
C PRO A 52 4.67 -6.11 11.84
N GLY A 53 5.96 -6.11 12.13
CA GLY A 53 6.88 -7.14 11.65
C GLY A 53 7.20 -7.02 10.17
N ILE A 54 7.37 -8.16 9.53
CA ILE A 54 7.71 -8.29 8.12
C ILE A 54 6.65 -9.12 7.39
N PRO A 55 6.56 -9.02 6.05
CA PRO A 55 5.47 -9.68 5.31
C PRO A 55 5.39 -11.19 5.50
N SER A 56 6.51 -11.89 5.65
CA SER A 56 6.53 -13.35 5.83
C SER A 56 5.89 -13.80 7.15
N GLU A 57 5.75 -12.90 8.12
CA GLU A 57 5.12 -13.17 9.42
C GLU A 57 3.64 -12.79 9.45
N ALA A 58 3.09 -12.31 8.35
CA ALA A 58 1.76 -11.71 8.29
C ALA A 58 0.69 -12.66 7.72
N GLY A 59 0.59 -13.86 8.27
CA GLY A 59 -0.47 -14.81 7.89
C GLY A 59 -0.51 -15.09 6.39
N LEU A 60 -1.65 -14.85 5.76
CA LEU A 60 -1.88 -15.12 4.34
C LEU A 60 -1.54 -13.94 3.43
N LEU A 61 -0.90 -12.87 3.94
CA LEU A 61 -0.66 -11.65 3.16
C LEU A 61 0.03 -11.93 1.82
N LEU A 62 1.14 -12.66 1.83
CA LEU A 62 1.88 -13.00 0.59
C LEU A 62 1.05 -13.90 -0.32
N ASP A 63 0.27 -14.83 0.24
CA ASP A 63 -0.60 -15.71 -0.54
C ASP A 63 -1.71 -14.95 -1.25
N VAL A 64 -2.25 -13.90 -0.62
CA VAL A 64 -3.24 -13.02 -1.25
C VAL A 64 -2.66 -12.38 -2.51
N ILE A 65 -1.46 -11.83 -2.41
CA ILE A 65 -0.81 -11.17 -3.54
C ILE A 65 -0.53 -12.20 -4.64
N ARG A 66 0.03 -13.35 -4.29
CA ARG A 66 0.33 -14.41 -5.24
C ARG A 66 -0.92 -14.89 -5.99
N THR A 67 -2.02 -15.07 -5.27
CA THR A 67 -3.26 -15.60 -5.84
C THR A 67 -3.95 -14.61 -6.75
N TYR A 68 -3.98 -13.34 -6.38
CA TYR A 68 -4.80 -12.33 -7.04
C TYR A 68 -4.03 -11.34 -7.92
N ALA A 69 -2.71 -11.44 -8.00
CA ALA A 69 -1.92 -10.61 -8.91
C ALA A 69 -2.39 -10.82 -10.36
N GLY A 70 -2.73 -9.74 -11.05
CA GLY A 70 -3.29 -9.78 -12.39
C GLY A 70 -4.78 -10.15 -12.46
N ARG A 71 -5.41 -10.48 -11.35
CA ARG A 71 -6.84 -10.84 -11.29
C ARG A 71 -7.69 -9.78 -10.60
N LYS A 72 -7.16 -9.12 -9.57
CA LYS A 72 -7.87 -8.06 -8.85
C LYS A 72 -6.95 -6.87 -8.61
N PRO A 73 -7.48 -5.64 -8.68
CA PRO A 73 -6.72 -4.46 -8.30
C PRO A 73 -6.31 -4.52 -6.84
N MET A 74 -5.07 -4.10 -6.55
CA MET A 74 -4.54 -4.07 -5.19
C MET A 74 -3.86 -2.76 -4.87
N LEU A 75 -4.00 -2.33 -3.62
CA LEU A 75 -3.19 -1.26 -3.04
C LEU A 75 -2.62 -1.78 -1.72
N GLY A 76 -1.31 -1.71 -1.58
CA GLY A 76 -0.62 -2.05 -0.34
C GLY A 76 -0.18 -0.80 0.40
N VAL A 77 -0.42 -0.75 1.71
CA VAL A 77 -0.02 0.35 2.59
C VAL A 77 0.98 -0.15 3.61
N CYS A 78 2.13 0.49 3.69
CA CYS A 78 3.21 0.19 4.63
C CYS A 78 3.64 -1.29 4.53
N LEU A 79 3.23 -2.15 5.46
CA LEU A 79 3.52 -3.60 5.37
C LEU A 79 2.98 -4.20 4.07
N GLY A 80 1.79 -3.80 3.63
CA GLY A 80 1.21 -4.26 2.37
C GLY A 80 2.03 -3.84 1.16
N HIS A 81 2.58 -2.64 1.16
CA HIS A 81 3.52 -2.17 0.15
C HIS A 81 4.81 -3.00 0.13
N GLN A 82 5.38 -3.26 1.31
CA GLN A 82 6.57 -4.09 1.45
C GLN A 82 6.32 -5.51 0.96
N ALA A 83 5.14 -6.06 1.25
CA ALA A 83 4.73 -7.38 0.78
C ALA A 83 4.65 -7.44 -0.75
N ILE A 84 4.12 -6.41 -1.40
CA ILE A 84 4.10 -6.31 -2.85
C ILE A 84 5.53 -6.33 -3.39
N GLY A 85 6.40 -5.51 -2.84
CA GLY A 85 7.81 -5.49 -3.25
C GLY A 85 8.46 -6.86 -3.16
N GLU A 86 8.34 -7.49 -2.01
CA GLU A 86 8.96 -8.79 -1.74
C GLU A 86 8.39 -9.91 -2.62
N MET A 87 7.06 -9.91 -2.84
CA MET A 87 6.41 -10.93 -3.67
C MET A 87 6.91 -10.91 -5.11
N PHE A 88 7.26 -9.75 -5.65
CA PHE A 88 7.78 -9.63 -6.99
C PHE A 88 9.31 -9.68 -7.08
N GLY A 89 10.00 -9.95 -5.96
CA GLY A 89 11.43 -10.21 -5.94
C GLY A 89 12.30 -9.10 -5.40
N ALA A 90 11.72 -8.02 -4.88
CA ALA A 90 12.48 -6.97 -4.20
C ALA A 90 12.96 -7.44 -2.83
N ARG A 91 13.97 -6.75 -2.31
CA ARG A 91 14.48 -6.97 -0.95
C ARG A 91 13.98 -5.89 -0.02
N LEU A 92 13.84 -6.24 1.26
CA LEU A 92 13.57 -5.28 2.32
C LEU A 92 14.86 -4.99 3.08
N GLU A 93 15.02 -3.75 3.51
CA GLU A 93 16.15 -3.34 4.35
C GLU A 93 15.67 -2.49 5.51
N THR A 94 16.40 -2.53 6.63
CA THR A 94 16.13 -1.68 7.77
C THR A 94 16.76 -0.31 7.57
N LEU A 95 16.06 0.70 8.06
CA LEU A 95 16.60 2.06 8.13
C LEU A 95 17.35 2.26 9.45
N SER A 96 18.35 3.15 9.44
CA SER A 96 19.03 3.58 10.67
C SER A 96 18.08 4.35 11.59
N ASP A 97 17.11 5.06 11.02
CA ASP A 97 16.10 5.80 11.76
C ASP A 97 14.78 5.02 11.78
N VAL A 98 14.09 5.07 12.93
CA VAL A 98 12.73 4.55 13.05
C VAL A 98 11.78 5.72 12.91
N PHE A 99 10.88 5.65 11.92
CA PHE A 99 9.82 6.64 11.74
C PHE A 99 8.60 6.19 12.55
N HIS A 100 8.17 7.03 13.45
CA HIS A 100 7.02 6.74 14.31
C HIS A 100 6.16 8.00 14.44
N GLY A 101 5.28 8.22 13.48
CA GLY A 101 4.43 9.39 13.42
C GLY A 101 5.20 10.64 12.99
N VAL A 102 5.98 10.53 11.92
CA VAL A 102 6.81 11.61 11.38
C VAL A 102 6.34 11.96 9.99
N ALA A 103 6.07 13.25 9.75
CA ALA A 103 5.78 13.75 8.41
C ALA A 103 7.08 14.11 7.70
N THR A 104 7.29 13.55 6.52
CA THR A 104 8.40 13.91 5.64
C THR A 104 7.89 14.30 4.28
N GLU A 105 8.68 15.02 3.52
CA GLU A 105 8.35 15.39 2.15
C GLU A 105 9.10 14.52 1.16
N GLY A 106 8.54 14.41 -0.04
CA GLY A 106 9.14 13.71 -1.15
C GLY A 106 8.46 14.07 -2.45
N ASN A 107 8.92 13.45 -3.53
CA ASN A 107 8.43 13.72 -4.87
C ASN A 107 7.74 12.50 -5.44
N GLN A 108 6.58 12.70 -6.07
CA GLN A 108 5.94 11.70 -6.91
C GLN A 108 6.30 11.96 -8.38
N SER A 109 6.41 10.90 -9.18
CA SER A 109 6.92 10.97 -10.56
C SER A 109 5.88 11.42 -11.59
N GLY A 110 4.60 11.45 -11.23
CA GLY A 110 3.51 11.79 -12.15
C GLY A 110 3.04 10.63 -13.05
N VAL A 111 3.66 9.44 -12.95
CA VAL A 111 3.30 8.30 -13.81
C VAL A 111 2.26 7.38 -13.18
N ASP A 112 2.09 7.41 -11.86
CA ASP A 112 1.12 6.56 -11.19
C ASP A 112 -0.23 7.27 -11.09
N PRO A 113 -1.32 6.67 -11.64
CA PRO A 113 -2.65 7.30 -11.60
C PRO A 113 -3.18 7.57 -10.18
N ILE A 114 -2.67 6.87 -9.16
CA ILE A 114 -3.11 7.15 -7.78
C ILE A 114 -2.70 8.54 -7.31
N PHE A 115 -1.73 9.16 -7.96
CA PHE A 115 -1.28 10.53 -7.65
C PHE A 115 -1.85 11.59 -8.60
N GLN A 116 -2.80 11.21 -9.46
CA GLN A 116 -3.39 12.14 -10.42
C GLN A 116 -4.01 13.35 -9.71
N GLY A 117 -3.70 14.55 -10.21
CA GLY A 117 -4.20 15.80 -9.65
C GLY A 117 -3.47 16.28 -8.41
N LEU A 118 -2.49 15.54 -7.91
CA LEU A 118 -1.68 15.92 -6.75
C LEU A 118 -0.42 16.67 -7.19
N PRO A 119 0.13 17.54 -6.31
CA PRO A 119 1.37 18.21 -6.61
C PRO A 119 2.54 17.22 -6.72
N GLU A 120 3.63 17.65 -7.36
CA GLU A 120 4.85 16.85 -7.47
C GLU A 120 5.43 16.54 -6.08
N ARG A 121 5.43 17.55 -5.20
CA ARG A 121 5.86 17.36 -3.81
C ARG A 121 4.66 17.01 -2.94
N ILE A 122 4.81 15.92 -2.19
CA ILE A 122 3.78 15.42 -1.27
C ILE A 122 4.35 15.24 0.13
N VAL A 123 3.48 15.45 1.12
CA VAL A 123 3.80 15.23 2.54
C VAL A 123 3.28 13.85 2.93
N MET A 124 4.14 13.06 3.55
CA MET A 124 3.90 11.65 3.84
C MET A 124 4.06 11.37 5.33
N GLY A 125 3.01 10.85 5.95
CA GLY A 125 3.04 10.37 7.33
C GLY A 125 3.67 8.98 7.39
N ARG A 126 4.75 8.83 8.15
CA ARG A 126 5.57 7.62 8.17
C ARG A 126 5.57 6.96 9.54
N TYR A 127 5.45 5.63 9.53
CA TYR A 127 5.38 4.79 10.74
C TYR A 127 6.09 3.46 10.45
N HIS A 128 7.38 3.50 10.08
CA HIS A 128 8.09 2.28 9.67
C HIS A 128 9.59 2.38 9.94
N SER A 129 10.24 1.21 10.02
CA SER A 129 11.69 1.07 10.10
C SER A 129 12.26 0.20 8.98
N TRP A 130 11.39 -0.41 8.17
CA TRP A 130 11.76 -1.17 6.98
C TRP A 130 11.33 -0.43 5.73
N VAL A 131 12.09 -0.59 4.65
CA VAL A 131 11.75 -0.08 3.30
C VAL A 131 12.05 -1.14 2.26
N VAL A 132 11.42 -1.00 1.10
CA VAL A 132 11.81 -1.75 -0.09
C VAL A 132 13.14 -1.18 -0.58
N SER A 133 14.14 -2.06 -0.75
CA SER A 133 15.47 -1.64 -1.21
C SER A 133 15.46 -1.30 -2.69
N ARG A 134 16.18 -0.23 -3.04
CA ARG A 134 16.43 0.09 -4.45
C ARG A 134 17.40 -0.90 -5.08
N ASP A 135 18.24 -1.53 -4.28
CA ASP A 135 19.23 -2.50 -4.74
C ASP A 135 18.54 -3.80 -5.10
N GLY A 136 18.66 -4.19 -6.38
CA GLY A 136 18.03 -5.40 -6.89
C GLY A 136 16.53 -5.27 -7.11
N LEU A 137 15.99 -4.06 -7.22
CA LEU A 137 14.57 -3.87 -7.54
C LEU A 137 14.25 -4.51 -8.89
N PRO A 138 13.25 -5.44 -8.95
CA PRO A 138 12.93 -6.11 -10.21
C PRO A 138 12.32 -5.16 -11.24
N ASP A 139 12.56 -5.45 -12.53
CA ASP A 139 12.12 -4.59 -13.63
C ASP A 139 10.60 -4.46 -13.74
N CYS A 140 9.83 -5.42 -13.21
CA CYS A 140 8.37 -5.35 -13.23
C CYS A 140 7.80 -4.30 -12.30
N LEU A 141 8.60 -3.77 -11.37
CA LEU A 141 8.20 -2.73 -10.44
C LEU A 141 8.81 -1.39 -10.82
N GLU A 142 8.00 -0.35 -10.75
CA GLU A 142 8.40 1.03 -11.03
C GLU A 142 8.26 1.87 -9.78
N ILE A 143 9.30 2.61 -9.42
CA ILE A 143 9.26 3.56 -8.31
C ILE A 143 8.44 4.78 -8.76
N THR A 144 7.42 5.13 -7.97
CA THR A 144 6.50 6.22 -8.31
C THR A 144 6.52 7.37 -7.32
N ALA A 145 7.15 7.20 -6.16
CA ALA A 145 7.44 8.29 -5.24
C ALA A 145 8.69 7.96 -4.41
N GLU A 146 9.41 9.01 -4.03
CA GLU A 146 10.63 8.91 -3.23
C GLU A 146 10.63 9.98 -2.15
N SER A 147 11.23 9.67 -1.00
CA SER A 147 11.52 10.69 0.02
C SER A 147 12.70 11.55 -0.41
N ASP A 148 12.89 12.68 0.25
CA ASP A 148 14.07 13.54 -0.01
C ASP A 148 15.39 12.81 0.26
N ALA A 149 15.37 11.78 1.12
CA ALA A 149 16.52 10.93 1.38
C ALA A 149 16.72 9.82 0.33
N GLY A 150 15.87 9.74 -0.70
CA GLY A 150 15.98 8.75 -1.77
C GLY A 150 15.38 7.39 -1.46
N GLN A 151 14.60 7.26 -0.39
CA GLN A 151 13.92 6.02 -0.04
C GLN A 151 12.67 5.84 -0.90
N ILE A 152 12.38 4.60 -1.28
CA ILE A 152 11.16 4.28 -2.04
C ILE A 152 9.95 4.53 -1.15
N MET A 153 9.06 5.43 -1.57
CA MET A 153 7.83 5.76 -0.86
C MET A 153 6.58 5.27 -1.58
N ALA A 154 6.67 4.97 -2.87
CA ALA A 154 5.61 4.32 -3.64
C ALA A 154 6.18 3.55 -4.81
N LEU A 155 5.47 2.50 -5.19
CA LEU A 155 5.80 1.69 -6.37
C LEU A 155 4.52 1.21 -7.04
N ARG A 156 4.64 0.77 -8.28
CA ARG A 156 3.55 0.09 -9.00
C ARG A 156 4.11 -1.06 -9.82
N HIS A 157 3.26 -2.04 -10.09
CA HIS A 157 3.57 -3.06 -11.09
C HIS A 157 3.34 -2.45 -12.48
N ARG A 158 4.23 -2.76 -13.44
CA ARG A 158 4.15 -2.16 -14.77
C ARG A 158 2.98 -2.70 -15.61
N GLU A 159 2.55 -3.93 -15.34
CA GLU A 159 1.49 -4.58 -16.12
C GLU A 159 0.18 -4.75 -15.32
N PHE A 160 0.28 -5.12 -14.06
CA PHE A 160 -0.88 -5.36 -13.22
C PHE A 160 -1.33 -4.07 -12.52
N ASP A 161 -2.62 -3.99 -12.21
CA ASP A 161 -3.18 -2.90 -11.41
C ASP A 161 -2.87 -3.14 -9.93
N ILE A 162 -1.60 -2.98 -9.58
CA ILE A 162 -1.05 -3.18 -8.24
C ILE A 162 -0.18 -1.97 -7.90
N HIS A 163 -0.51 -1.33 -6.78
CA HIS A 163 0.18 -0.15 -6.28
C HIS A 163 0.56 -0.34 -4.82
N GLY A 164 1.67 0.28 -4.41
CA GLY A 164 2.10 0.29 -3.02
C GLY A 164 2.54 1.66 -2.58
N ILE A 165 2.17 2.04 -1.36
CA ILE A 165 2.64 3.26 -0.71
C ILE A 165 3.21 2.91 0.66
N GLN A 166 4.39 3.45 0.97
CA GLN A 166 5.06 3.20 2.25
C GLN A 166 4.46 4.01 3.38
N PHE A 167 3.90 5.15 3.07
CA PHE A 167 3.32 6.08 4.03
C PHE A 167 1.83 5.77 4.26
N HIS A 168 1.27 6.35 5.31
CA HIS A 168 -0.09 6.09 5.77
C HIS A 168 -1.08 7.13 5.25
N PRO A 169 -1.96 6.78 4.29
CA PRO A 169 -2.95 7.73 3.74
C PRO A 169 -4.03 8.10 4.76
N GLU A 170 -4.28 7.25 5.76
CA GLU A 170 -5.27 7.47 6.82
C GLU A 170 -4.79 8.43 7.90
N SER A 171 -3.48 8.69 7.95
CA SER A 171 -2.89 9.57 8.96
C SER A 171 -3.18 11.04 8.67
N VAL A 172 -3.42 11.82 9.73
CA VAL A 172 -3.54 13.28 9.63
C VAL A 172 -2.24 13.92 9.10
N LEU A 173 -1.12 13.20 9.19
CA LEU A 173 0.19 13.65 8.68
C LEU A 173 0.30 13.53 7.16
N THR A 174 -0.66 12.91 6.48
CA THR A 174 -0.71 12.78 5.03
C THR A 174 -1.92 13.56 4.51
N PRO A 175 -1.76 14.87 4.19
CA PRO A 175 -2.89 15.71 3.80
C PRO A 175 -3.63 15.22 2.55
N ASP A 176 -2.92 14.60 1.62
CA ASP A 176 -3.47 14.13 0.34
C ASP A 176 -3.93 12.66 0.38
N GLY A 177 -3.97 12.05 1.57
CA GLY A 177 -4.30 10.63 1.72
C GLY A 177 -5.65 10.23 1.14
N ALA A 178 -6.69 11.02 1.41
CA ALA A 178 -8.03 10.76 0.86
C ALA A 178 -8.04 10.84 -0.67
N ALA A 179 -7.31 11.80 -1.25
CA ALA A 179 -7.23 11.94 -2.70
C ALA A 179 -6.54 10.73 -3.35
N ILE A 180 -5.49 10.21 -2.73
CA ILE A 180 -4.80 9.00 -3.21
C ILE A 180 -5.76 7.81 -3.20
N LEU A 181 -6.48 7.59 -2.11
CA LEU A 181 -7.45 6.49 -2.03
C LEU A 181 -8.59 6.66 -3.01
N ARG A 182 -9.11 7.88 -3.17
CA ARG A 182 -10.16 8.17 -4.16
C ARG A 182 -9.69 7.86 -5.58
N ASN A 183 -8.47 8.25 -5.91
CA ASN A 183 -7.90 7.96 -7.22
C ASN A 183 -7.81 6.44 -7.44
N TRP A 184 -7.31 5.70 -6.46
CA TRP A 184 -7.22 4.24 -6.57
C TRP A 184 -8.59 3.59 -6.73
N LEU A 185 -9.59 4.02 -5.98
CA LEU A 185 -10.95 3.49 -6.07
C LEU A 185 -11.56 3.76 -7.46
N ASN A 186 -11.20 4.87 -8.09
CA ASN A 186 -11.74 5.28 -9.38
C ASN A 186 -10.98 4.69 -10.58
N LEU A 187 -9.87 3.99 -10.35
CA LEU A 187 -9.16 3.33 -11.44
C LEU A 187 -10.02 2.21 -12.01
N THR A 188 -10.23 2.26 -13.32
CA THR A 188 -10.90 1.22 -14.09
C THR A 188 -9.93 0.69 -15.13
N LYS A 189 -10.05 -0.61 -15.43
CA LYS A 189 -9.27 -1.20 -16.52
C LYS A 189 -9.84 -0.81 -17.86
#